data_83f3937112056848d71ab66133b1ebf1
#
_entry.id   83f3937112056848d71ab66133b1ebf1
#
_cell.length_a   1.000
_cell.length_b   1.000
_cell.length_c   1.000
_cell.angle_alpha   90.00
_cell.angle_beta   90.00
_cell.angle_gamma   90.00
#
_symmetry.space_group_name_H-M   'P 1'
#
loop_
_entity.id
_entity.type
_entity.pdbx_description
1 polymer ?
#
loop_
_entity_poly.entity_id
_entity_poly.type
_entity_poly.pdbx_seq_one_letter_code
_entity_poly.pdbx_strand_id
1 'polypeptide(L)'
;MHLTAAQGWLELGNHEEAFEELEQIEATLRGHPDVLEVRWGIYASIEKWDYCLEIGSAMVRLDPARFTGWINRSFALHCLKRTEEAYEQLKEGLRRHDEEELIWYNLACYACVLGKKFEARKKLEKAIDIGGDGVKARALDDPDFEGLWRSGEKK
;
A
#
# COMPACT_ATOMS: atom_id res chain seq x y z
N MET A 1 8.75 -22.70 4.40
CA MET A 1 8.93 -23.31 3.08
C MET A 1 7.81 -22.97 2.11
N HIS A 2 6.55 -23.25 2.43
CA HIS A 2 5.42 -22.89 1.55
C HIS A 2 5.27 -21.39 1.34
N LEU A 3 5.58 -20.59 2.34
CA LEU A 3 5.48 -19.14 2.21
C LEU A 3 6.48 -18.59 1.18
N THR A 4 7.73 -19.05 1.21
CA THR A 4 8.74 -18.64 0.25
C THR A 4 8.38 -19.08 -1.16
N ALA A 5 7.85 -20.30 -1.32
CA ALA A 5 7.38 -20.80 -2.61
C ALA A 5 6.21 -19.96 -3.14
N ALA A 6 5.25 -19.62 -2.26
CA ALA A 6 4.12 -18.78 -2.63
C ALA A 6 4.58 -17.39 -3.10
N GLN A 7 5.53 -16.78 -2.42
CA GLN A 7 6.11 -15.50 -2.84
C GLN A 7 6.79 -15.62 -4.20
N GLY A 8 7.53 -16.69 -4.42
CA GLY A 8 8.19 -16.95 -5.69
C GLY A 8 7.20 -17.07 -6.85
N TRP A 9 6.13 -17.83 -6.66
CA TRP A 9 5.08 -17.96 -7.66
C TRP A 9 4.39 -16.63 -7.95
N LEU A 10 4.15 -15.84 -6.90
CA LEU A 10 3.52 -14.53 -7.05
C LEU A 10 4.41 -13.57 -7.85
N GLU A 11 5.71 -13.56 -7.59
CA GLU A 11 6.67 -12.74 -8.32
C GLU A 11 6.73 -13.12 -9.81
N LEU A 12 6.48 -14.38 -10.12
CA LEU A 12 6.42 -14.87 -11.49
C LEU A 12 5.05 -14.61 -12.15
N GLY A 13 4.13 -13.99 -11.43
CA GLY A 13 2.79 -13.71 -11.94
C GLY A 13 1.84 -14.89 -11.90
N ASN A 14 2.22 -15.98 -11.24
CA ASN A 14 1.41 -17.19 -11.16
C ASN A 14 0.66 -17.23 -9.81
N HIS A 15 -0.47 -16.52 -9.76
CA HIS A 15 -1.26 -16.41 -8.55
C HIS A 15 -1.94 -17.72 -8.13
N GLU A 16 -2.26 -18.59 -9.09
CA GLU A 16 -2.90 -19.89 -8.79
C GLU A 16 -1.95 -20.79 -8.00
N GLU A 17 -0.72 -20.94 -8.48
CA GLU A 17 0.29 -21.74 -7.78
C GLU A 17 0.66 -21.10 -6.44
N ALA A 18 0.73 -19.77 -6.38
CA ALA A 18 0.98 -19.07 -5.12
C ALA A 18 -0.12 -19.37 -4.10
N PHE A 19 -1.38 -19.35 -4.55
CA PHE A 19 -2.52 -19.65 -3.67
C PHE A 19 -2.48 -21.11 -3.18
N GLU A 20 -2.17 -22.05 -4.05
CA GLU A 20 -2.06 -23.45 -3.67
C GLU A 20 -0.97 -23.68 -2.64
N GLU A 21 0.17 -22.99 -2.77
CA GLU A 21 1.24 -23.08 -1.77
C GLU A 21 0.77 -22.57 -0.41
N LEU A 22 0.00 -21.49 -0.38
CA LEU A 22 -0.55 -20.98 0.89
C LEU A 22 -1.53 -21.96 1.53
N GLU A 23 -2.30 -22.69 0.73
CA GLU A 23 -3.25 -23.69 1.24
C GLU A 23 -2.54 -24.86 1.94
N GLN A 24 -1.25 -25.09 1.65
CA GLN A 24 -0.45 -26.10 2.34
C GLN A 24 -0.04 -25.67 3.76
N ILE A 25 -0.16 -24.38 4.09
CA ILE A 25 0.24 -23.86 5.40
C ILE A 25 -0.80 -24.29 6.45
N GLU A 26 -0.32 -24.76 7.59
CA GLU A 26 -1.19 -25.18 8.69
C GLU A 26 -2.13 -24.05 9.11
N ALA A 27 -3.37 -24.40 9.47
CA ALA A 27 -4.40 -23.43 9.79
C ALA A 27 -3.97 -22.46 10.92
N THR A 28 -3.20 -22.93 11.89
CA THR A 28 -2.70 -22.10 12.99
C THR A 28 -1.74 -21.00 12.54
N LEU A 29 -1.10 -21.17 11.40
CA LEU A 29 -0.14 -20.22 10.87
C LEU A 29 -0.73 -19.30 9.79
N ARG A 30 -1.95 -19.58 9.32
CA ARG A 30 -2.57 -18.81 8.22
C ARG A 30 -2.85 -17.36 8.59
N GLY A 31 -3.02 -17.07 9.88
CA GLY A 31 -3.20 -15.71 10.37
C GLY A 31 -1.90 -14.98 10.69
N HIS A 32 -0.75 -15.60 10.47
CA HIS A 32 0.54 -14.96 10.73
C HIS A 32 0.72 -13.77 9.78
N PRO A 33 1.29 -12.63 10.26
CA PRO A 33 1.46 -11.44 9.42
C PRO A 33 2.15 -11.70 8.08
N ASP A 34 3.18 -12.54 8.04
CA ASP A 34 3.88 -12.85 6.78
C ASP A 34 2.96 -13.57 5.78
N VAL A 35 2.11 -14.46 6.29
CA VAL A 35 1.16 -15.20 5.44
C VAL A 35 0.09 -14.26 4.90
N LEU A 36 -0.43 -13.38 5.77
CA LEU A 36 -1.44 -12.40 5.37
C LEU A 36 -0.89 -11.45 4.30
N GLU A 37 0.36 -11.03 4.43
CA GLU A 37 1.00 -10.14 3.46
C GLU A 37 1.08 -10.79 2.07
N VAL A 38 1.48 -12.05 1.99
CA VAL A 38 1.53 -12.79 0.72
C VAL A 38 0.14 -13.00 0.16
N ARG A 39 -0.83 -13.37 1.01
CA ARG A 39 -2.22 -13.57 0.60
C ARG A 39 -2.81 -12.28 0.04
N TRP A 40 -2.51 -11.15 0.67
CA TRP A 40 -2.93 -9.84 0.14
C TRP A 40 -2.39 -9.63 -1.27
N GLY A 41 -1.10 -9.90 -1.49
CA GLY A 41 -0.45 -9.77 -2.80
C GLY A 41 -1.11 -10.64 -3.87
N ILE A 42 -1.50 -11.87 -3.51
CA ILE A 42 -2.20 -12.76 -4.45
C ILE A 42 -3.53 -12.17 -4.89
N TYR A 43 -4.36 -11.73 -3.94
CA TYR A 43 -5.64 -11.13 -4.27
C TYR A 43 -5.49 -9.81 -5.01
N ALA A 44 -4.47 -9.02 -4.69
CA ALA A 44 -4.18 -7.77 -5.40
C ALA A 44 -3.82 -8.06 -6.87
N SER A 45 -3.09 -9.12 -7.15
CA SER A 45 -2.70 -9.50 -8.52
C SER A 45 -3.90 -9.83 -9.41
N ILE A 46 -5.01 -10.23 -8.83
CA ILE A 46 -6.25 -10.50 -9.55
C ILE A 46 -7.33 -9.46 -9.25
N GLU A 47 -6.92 -8.33 -8.68
CA GLU A 47 -7.77 -7.17 -8.41
C GLU A 47 -9.02 -7.46 -7.56
N LYS A 48 -8.90 -8.39 -6.62
CA LYS A 48 -9.96 -8.72 -5.65
C LYS A 48 -9.85 -7.80 -4.44
N TRP A 49 -10.15 -6.52 -4.65
CA TRP A 49 -9.91 -5.48 -3.65
C TRP A 49 -10.75 -5.62 -2.38
N ASP A 50 -11.94 -6.23 -2.46
CA ASP A 50 -12.75 -6.51 -1.26
C ASP A 50 -12.01 -7.46 -0.32
N TYR A 51 -11.42 -8.52 -0.85
CA TYR A 51 -10.61 -9.45 -0.06
C TYR A 51 -9.34 -8.77 0.46
N CYS A 52 -8.73 -7.93 -0.37
CA CYS A 52 -7.56 -7.16 0.04
C CYS A 52 -7.88 -6.26 1.23
N LEU A 53 -9.05 -5.64 1.25
CA LEU A 53 -9.47 -4.78 2.36
C LEU A 53 -9.62 -5.58 3.65
N GLU A 54 -10.24 -6.74 3.58
CA GLU A 54 -10.40 -7.62 4.75
C GLU A 54 -9.03 -8.05 5.30
N ILE A 55 -8.14 -8.47 4.41
CA ILE A 55 -6.81 -8.93 4.80
C ILE A 55 -5.97 -7.78 5.36
N GLY A 56 -5.98 -6.62 4.70
CA GLY A 56 -5.27 -5.44 5.18
C GLY A 56 -5.75 -4.98 6.55
N SER A 57 -7.06 -5.04 6.78
CA SER A 57 -7.66 -4.70 8.08
C SER A 57 -7.20 -5.68 9.17
N ALA A 58 -7.15 -6.97 8.85
CA ALA A 58 -6.63 -7.99 9.77
C ALA A 58 -5.14 -7.76 10.08
N MET A 59 -4.35 -7.40 9.07
CA MET A 59 -2.92 -7.10 9.26
C MET A 59 -2.71 -5.96 10.25
N VAL A 60 -3.46 -4.87 10.12
CA VAL A 60 -3.37 -3.73 11.05
C VAL A 60 -3.81 -4.13 12.45
N ARG A 61 -4.90 -4.90 12.56
CA ARG A 61 -5.43 -5.32 13.86
C ARG A 61 -4.46 -6.25 14.59
N LEU A 62 -3.86 -7.20 13.87
CA LEU A 62 -3.01 -8.23 14.47
C LEU A 62 -1.58 -7.75 14.72
N ASP A 63 -1.08 -6.85 13.89
CA ASP A 63 0.30 -6.36 14.03
C ASP A 63 0.41 -4.89 13.56
N PRO A 64 -0.09 -3.94 14.37
CA PRO A 64 -0.03 -2.53 13.99
C PRO A 64 1.39 -1.95 13.94
N ALA A 65 2.37 -2.67 14.49
CA ALA A 65 3.77 -2.26 14.43
C ALA A 65 4.40 -2.51 13.05
N ARG A 66 3.75 -3.30 12.20
CA ARG A 66 4.22 -3.58 10.84
C ARG A 66 3.55 -2.59 9.88
N PHE A 67 4.34 -1.73 9.24
CA PHE A 67 3.80 -0.63 8.43
C PHE A 67 3.05 -1.11 7.18
N THR A 68 3.38 -2.27 6.64
CA THR A 68 2.77 -2.77 5.41
C THR A 68 1.26 -2.96 5.51
N GLY A 69 0.75 -3.33 6.68
CA GLY A 69 -0.69 -3.46 6.89
C GLY A 69 -1.44 -2.16 6.67
N TRP A 70 -0.88 -1.05 7.17
CA TRP A 70 -1.47 0.27 7.00
C TRP A 70 -1.52 0.67 5.52
N ILE A 71 -0.44 0.42 4.79
CA ILE A 71 -0.35 0.72 3.36
C ILE A 71 -1.33 -0.17 2.59
N ASN A 72 -1.32 -1.46 2.84
CA ASN A 72 -2.14 -2.42 2.11
C ASN A 72 -3.63 -2.17 2.30
N ARG A 73 -4.07 -1.88 3.53
CA ARG A 73 -5.46 -1.55 3.81
C ARG A 73 -5.91 -0.29 3.05
N SER A 74 -5.10 0.76 3.13
CA SER A 74 -5.44 2.02 2.47
C SER A 74 -5.45 1.89 0.95
N PHE A 75 -4.53 1.12 0.40
CA PHE A 75 -4.47 0.91 -1.05
C PHE A 75 -5.71 0.18 -1.55
N ALA A 76 -6.17 -0.84 -0.82
CA ALA A 76 -7.41 -1.54 -1.17
C ALA A 76 -8.62 -0.59 -1.13
N LEU A 77 -8.70 0.28 -0.12
CA LEU A 77 -9.74 1.29 -0.05
C LEU A 77 -9.71 2.23 -1.25
N HIS A 78 -8.51 2.69 -1.62
CA HIS A 78 -8.34 3.56 -2.78
C HIS A 78 -8.81 2.87 -4.08
N CYS A 79 -8.44 1.61 -4.28
CA CYS A 79 -8.85 0.85 -5.45
C CYS A 79 -10.36 0.59 -5.49
N LEU A 80 -11.01 0.57 -4.33
CA LEU A 80 -12.47 0.47 -4.21
C LEU A 80 -13.16 1.83 -4.37
N LYS A 81 -12.44 2.87 -4.77
CA LYS A 81 -12.93 4.25 -4.92
C LYS A 81 -13.36 4.88 -3.58
N ARG A 82 -12.76 4.45 -2.49
CA ARG A 82 -12.97 4.98 -1.14
C ARG A 82 -11.72 5.73 -0.69
N THR A 83 -11.25 6.66 -1.51
CA THR A 83 -9.98 7.37 -1.30
C THR A 83 -9.99 8.26 -0.05
N GLU A 84 -11.13 8.87 0.30
CA GLU A 84 -11.23 9.66 1.54
C GLU A 84 -10.95 8.79 2.77
N GLU A 85 -11.55 7.61 2.83
CA GLU A 85 -11.30 6.67 3.92
C GLU A 85 -9.84 6.18 3.90
N ALA A 86 -9.30 5.91 2.71
CA ALA A 86 -7.90 5.51 2.55
C ALA A 86 -6.97 6.55 3.16
N TYR A 87 -7.23 7.82 2.87
CA TYR A 87 -6.43 8.93 3.36
C TYR A 87 -6.49 9.03 4.89
N GLU A 88 -7.70 9.04 5.44
CA GLU A 88 -7.89 9.17 6.89
C GLU A 88 -7.30 7.99 7.66
N GLN A 89 -7.50 6.77 7.18
CA GLN A 89 -6.96 5.60 7.86
C GLN A 89 -5.45 5.52 7.78
N LEU A 90 -4.86 5.88 6.64
CA LEU A 90 -3.41 5.86 6.51
C LEU A 90 -2.74 6.94 7.37
N LYS A 91 -3.40 8.07 7.57
CA LYS A 91 -2.89 9.12 8.47
C LYS A 91 -2.68 8.60 9.89
N GLU A 92 -3.53 7.71 10.36
CA GLU A 92 -3.35 7.10 11.68
C GLU A 92 -2.05 6.31 11.78
N GLY A 93 -1.61 5.72 10.66
CA GLY A 93 -0.36 4.98 10.61
C GLY A 93 0.87 5.84 10.84
N LEU A 94 0.79 7.15 10.59
CA LEU A 94 1.92 8.06 10.80
C LEU A 94 2.35 8.17 12.26
N ARG A 95 1.46 7.89 13.20
CA ARG A 95 1.79 7.94 14.62
C ARG A 95 2.91 6.98 15.00
N ARG A 96 3.04 5.88 14.27
CA ARG A 96 4.04 4.84 14.52
C ARG A 96 5.09 4.74 13.44
N HIS A 97 4.78 5.22 12.24
CA HIS A 97 5.57 4.94 11.03
C HIS A 97 5.90 6.22 10.26
N ASP A 98 6.23 7.29 10.99
CA ASP A 98 6.53 8.60 10.39
C ASP A 98 7.86 8.66 9.64
N GLU A 99 8.68 7.62 9.75
CA GLU A 99 9.94 7.51 9.00
C GLU A 99 9.80 6.69 7.71
N GLU A 100 8.60 6.14 7.45
CA GLU A 100 8.37 5.33 6.26
C GLU A 100 7.96 6.20 5.07
N GLU A 101 8.88 6.35 4.14
CA GLU A 101 8.70 7.17 2.94
C GLU A 101 7.41 6.80 2.17
N LEU A 102 7.12 5.51 2.07
CA LEU A 102 5.97 5.02 1.29
C LEU A 102 4.63 5.47 1.86
N ILE A 103 4.54 5.61 3.19
CA ILE A 103 3.31 6.13 3.82
C ILE A 103 3.08 7.58 3.41
N TRP A 104 4.12 8.41 3.49
CA TRP A 104 4.03 9.80 3.08
C TRP A 104 3.68 9.93 1.60
N TYR A 105 4.31 9.09 0.77
CA TYR A 105 4.07 9.09 -0.66
C TYR A 105 2.61 8.74 -0.98
N ASN A 106 2.09 7.67 -0.40
CA ASN A 106 0.71 7.26 -0.64
C ASN A 106 -0.29 8.29 -0.12
N LEU A 107 -0.02 8.89 1.03
CA LEU A 107 -0.85 9.99 1.53
C LEU A 107 -0.88 11.16 0.56
N ALA A 108 0.27 11.49 -0.03
CA ALA A 108 0.35 12.54 -1.04
C ALA A 108 -0.50 12.20 -2.27
N CYS A 109 -0.43 10.94 -2.74
CA CYS A 109 -1.25 10.47 -3.85
C CYS A 109 -2.74 10.62 -3.56
N TYR A 110 -3.18 10.15 -2.39
CA TYR A 110 -4.59 10.21 -2.01
C TYR A 110 -5.06 11.66 -1.88
N ALA A 111 -4.25 12.51 -1.24
CA ALA A 111 -4.56 13.93 -1.12
C ALA A 111 -4.71 14.59 -2.50
N CYS A 112 -3.83 14.26 -3.42
CA CYS A 112 -3.88 14.80 -4.78
C CYS A 112 -5.14 14.37 -5.51
N VAL A 113 -5.51 13.09 -5.44
CA VAL A 113 -6.74 12.56 -6.04
C VAL A 113 -7.96 13.26 -5.45
N LEU A 114 -7.93 13.58 -4.15
CA LEU A 114 -9.02 14.27 -3.47
C LEU A 114 -9.06 15.78 -3.70
N GLY A 115 -8.14 16.32 -4.49
CA GLY A 115 -8.06 17.75 -4.75
C GLY A 115 -7.43 18.58 -3.65
N LYS A 116 -6.85 17.95 -2.64
CA LYS A 116 -6.18 18.60 -1.51
C LYS A 116 -4.73 18.92 -1.87
N LYS A 117 -4.55 19.87 -2.79
CA LYS A 117 -3.23 20.15 -3.39
C LYS A 117 -2.16 20.59 -2.38
N PHE A 118 -2.53 21.43 -1.43
CA PHE A 118 -1.58 21.90 -0.40
C PHE A 118 -1.09 20.73 0.46
N GLU A 119 -2.01 19.89 0.91
CA GLU A 119 -1.67 18.70 1.71
C GLU A 119 -0.83 17.72 0.89
N ALA A 120 -1.20 17.53 -0.39
CA ALA A 120 -0.46 16.65 -1.29
C ALA A 120 1.01 17.09 -1.41
N ARG A 121 1.25 18.38 -1.62
CA ARG A 121 2.62 18.91 -1.71
C ARG A 121 3.40 18.69 -0.43
N LYS A 122 2.80 18.99 0.72
CA LYS A 122 3.47 18.82 2.01
C LYS A 122 3.83 17.37 2.26
N LYS A 123 2.93 16.44 1.97
CA LYS A 123 3.19 15.02 2.13
C LYS A 123 4.27 14.54 1.17
N LEU A 124 4.23 15.02 -0.07
CA LEU A 124 5.23 14.65 -1.07
C LEU A 124 6.62 15.19 -0.71
N GLU A 125 6.70 16.43 -0.23
CA GLU A 125 7.96 17.00 0.24
C GLU A 125 8.57 16.12 1.34
N LYS A 126 7.75 15.67 2.27
CA LYS A 126 8.21 14.80 3.35
C LYS A 126 8.70 13.45 2.82
N ALA A 127 7.99 12.87 1.86
CA ALA A 127 8.43 11.62 1.22
C ALA A 127 9.77 11.80 0.53
N ILE A 128 9.97 12.92 -0.17
CA ILE A 128 11.23 13.24 -0.85
C ILE A 128 12.35 13.46 0.16
N ASP A 129 12.09 14.16 1.26
CA ASP A 129 13.08 14.37 2.32
C ASP A 129 13.60 13.05 2.88
N ILE A 130 12.72 12.07 3.01
CA ILE A 130 13.08 10.74 3.53
C ILE A 130 13.75 9.87 2.45
N GLY A 131 13.16 9.82 1.25
CA GLY A 131 13.56 8.89 0.19
C GLY A 131 14.46 9.45 -0.90
N GLY A 132 14.62 10.77 -0.96
CA GLY A 132 15.55 11.41 -1.88
C GLY A 132 15.05 11.55 -3.32
N ASP A 133 16.00 11.74 -4.24
CA ASP A 133 15.72 12.03 -5.65
C ASP A 133 14.94 10.94 -6.39
N GLY A 134 15.10 9.69 -5.98
CA GLY A 134 14.33 8.58 -6.58
C GLY A 134 12.84 8.73 -6.36
N VAL A 135 12.43 9.20 -5.18
CA VAL A 135 11.03 9.47 -4.87
C VAL A 135 10.50 10.61 -5.73
N LYS A 136 11.30 11.68 -5.87
CA LYS A 136 10.93 12.83 -6.71
C LYS A 136 10.72 12.40 -8.17
N ALA A 137 11.64 11.60 -8.71
CA ALA A 137 11.54 11.11 -10.09
C ALA A 137 10.28 10.26 -10.28
N ARG A 138 9.98 9.38 -9.33
CA ARG A 138 8.78 8.54 -9.37
C ARG A 138 7.50 9.40 -9.35
N ALA A 139 7.49 10.45 -8.53
CA ALA A 139 6.34 11.34 -8.41
C ALA A 139 6.07 12.11 -9.71
N LEU A 140 7.12 12.52 -10.41
CA LEU A 140 6.97 13.24 -11.67
C LEU A 140 6.31 12.39 -12.76
N ASP A 141 6.49 11.07 -12.71
CA ASP A 141 5.93 10.15 -13.68
C ASP A 141 4.60 9.53 -13.21
N ASP A 142 4.18 9.80 -11.97
CA ASP A 142 2.99 9.19 -11.39
C ASP A 142 1.72 9.92 -11.84
N PRO A 143 0.78 9.23 -12.52
CA PRO A 143 -0.48 9.85 -12.97
C PRO A 143 -1.30 10.48 -11.84
N ASP A 144 -1.21 9.94 -10.62
CA ASP A 144 -1.95 10.47 -9.48
C ASP A 144 -1.56 11.90 -9.14
N PHE A 145 -0.34 12.32 -9.49
CA PHE A 145 0.15 13.67 -9.27
C PHE A 145 -0.03 14.62 -10.46
N GLU A 146 -0.63 14.13 -11.53
CA GLU A 146 -0.80 14.95 -12.75
C GLU A 146 -1.49 16.29 -12.45
N GLY A 147 -2.54 16.27 -11.64
CA GLY A 147 -3.26 17.48 -11.24
C GLY A 147 -2.41 18.49 -10.49
N LEU A 148 -1.37 18.02 -9.79
CA LEU A 148 -0.42 18.86 -9.07
C LEU A 148 0.51 19.62 -10.02
N TRP A 149 0.85 18.99 -11.15
CA TRP A 149 1.79 19.55 -12.13
C TRP A 149 1.11 20.43 -13.19
N ARG A 150 -0.20 20.33 -13.36
CA ARG A 150 -0.94 21.05 -14.40
C ARG A 150 -0.82 22.57 -14.31
N SER A 151 -0.53 23.10 -13.15
CA SER A 151 -0.36 24.54 -12.94
C SER A 151 1.07 25.03 -13.17
N GLY A 152 1.91 24.24 -13.84
CA GLY A 152 3.31 24.59 -14.13
C GLY A 152 4.24 24.43 -12.93
N GLU A 153 3.84 23.68 -11.93
CA GLU A 153 4.57 23.53 -10.67
C GLU A 153 5.49 22.30 -10.60
N LYS A 154 5.90 21.78 -11.75
CA LYS A 154 6.89 20.71 -11.84
C LYS A 154 8.27 21.24 -11.46
N LYS A 155 8.56 21.25 -10.18
CA LYS A 155 9.85 21.72 -9.69
C LYS A 155 10.60 20.67 -8.92
#